data_25d6e185a886fedae13f2d1f122955c7
#
_entry.id   25d6e185a886fedae13f2d1f122955c7
#
_cell.length_a   1.000
_cell.length_b   1.000
_cell.length_c   1.000
_cell.angle_alpha   90.00
_cell.angle_beta   90.00
_cell.angle_gamma   90.00
#
_symmetry.space_group_name_H-M   'P 1'
#
loop_
_entity.id
_entity.type
_entity.pdbx_description
1 polymer ?
#
loop_
_entity_poly.entity_id
_entity_poly.type
_entity_poly.pdbx_seq_one_letter_code
_entity_poly.pdbx_strand_id
1 'polypeptide(L)'
;MNVLIDSFLDYLRYERNYSEYTINAYFKDLQQFEDFVKEKKEGIFVPGEVDTDIVRNWIISLLDNKISPVSVNRKLSSLKSFFKFLMKQGFVSVNPLRFVTGPKTKKPLPTFVKEKDMEELLDGDGFDEDFEGVRDRLILEMLYDTGVRRSELVGLQDTDIDYDAMLIRVTGKRNKQRLIPFAERLKNLMLAYTEVRNREVDAGCGWFFVRKNGEQLSTGILYTIVKKKLSDIPTLAKCSPHVLRHSFATSMLNNGAELNAVKELLGHSSLASTSIYTHTTFEELKKVYHAHPRAKKEGGYYGR
;
A
#
# COMPACT_ATOMS: atom_id res chain seq x y z
N MET A 1 22.47 -9.09 20.90
CA MET A 1 22.11 -8.29 19.72
C MET A 1 23.29 -7.40 19.40
N ASN A 2 23.59 -7.15 18.14
CA ASN A 2 24.78 -6.38 17.77
C ASN A 2 24.47 -4.87 17.87
N VAL A 3 25.22 -4.14 18.70
CA VAL A 3 25.06 -2.70 18.96
C VAL A 3 25.04 -1.87 17.67
N LEU A 4 25.75 -2.31 16.62
CA LEU A 4 25.75 -1.60 15.33
C LEU A 4 24.43 -1.75 14.57
N ILE A 5 23.74 -2.90 14.71
CA ILE A 5 22.41 -3.08 14.14
C ILE A 5 21.41 -2.16 14.85
N ASP A 6 21.45 -2.10 16.18
CA ASP A 6 20.57 -1.22 16.97
C ASP A 6 20.78 0.26 16.60
N SER A 7 22.05 0.70 16.52
CA SER A 7 22.40 2.06 16.10
C SER A 7 21.89 2.37 14.68
N PHE A 8 21.94 1.41 13.77
CA PHE A 8 21.40 1.58 12.43
C PHE A 8 19.87 1.69 12.42
N LEU A 9 19.17 0.89 13.23
CA LEU A 9 17.71 0.96 13.33
C LEU A 9 17.26 2.30 13.94
N ASP A 10 17.99 2.81 14.92
CA ASP A 10 17.76 4.15 15.49
C ASP A 10 18.01 5.26 14.47
N TYR A 11 19.09 5.16 13.69
CA TYR A 11 19.31 6.06 12.55
C TYR A 11 18.14 6.04 11.56
N LEU A 12 17.58 4.86 11.23
CA LEU A 12 16.42 4.77 10.35
C LEU A 12 15.18 5.38 10.98
N ARG A 13 14.99 5.22 12.29
CA ARG A 13 13.84 5.71 13.03
C ARG A 13 13.88 7.23 13.17
N TYR A 14 14.94 7.75 13.71
CA TYR A 14 15.02 9.15 14.15
C TYR A 14 15.54 10.12 13.07
N GLU A 15 16.52 9.69 12.25
CA GLU A 15 17.06 10.56 11.22
C GLU A 15 16.40 10.37 9.85
N ARG A 16 15.97 9.15 9.52
CA ARG A 16 15.38 8.83 8.21
C ARG A 16 13.86 8.77 8.23
N ASN A 17 13.23 8.84 9.40
CA ASN A 17 11.78 8.77 9.59
C ASN A 17 11.14 7.59 8.86
N TYR A 18 11.74 6.39 8.99
CA TYR A 18 11.18 5.16 8.44
C TYR A 18 10.04 4.67 9.33
N SER A 19 9.03 4.03 8.71
CA SER A 19 7.93 3.42 9.47
C SER A 19 8.43 2.24 10.29
N GLU A 20 7.81 2.00 11.46
CA GLU A 20 8.11 0.85 12.33
C GLU A 20 8.02 -0.49 11.57
N TYR A 21 7.10 -0.61 10.62
CA TYR A 21 7.01 -1.78 9.74
C TYR A 21 8.31 -2.00 8.94
N THR A 22 8.89 -0.93 8.39
CA THR A 22 10.14 -1.01 7.62
C THR A 22 11.33 -1.31 8.53
N ILE A 23 11.37 -0.69 9.71
CA ILE A 23 12.40 -0.91 10.72
C ILE A 23 12.40 -2.37 11.17
N ASN A 24 11.23 -2.93 11.51
CA ASN A 24 11.07 -4.33 11.87
C ASN A 24 11.45 -5.30 10.74
N ALA A 25 11.16 -4.95 9.49
CA ALA A 25 11.58 -5.75 8.34
C ALA A 25 13.11 -5.76 8.18
N TYR A 26 13.75 -4.59 8.34
CA TYR A 26 15.22 -4.45 8.28
C TYR A 26 15.87 -5.19 9.44
N PHE A 27 15.35 -5.06 10.66
CA PHE A 27 15.81 -5.80 11.83
C PHE A 27 15.87 -7.32 11.56
N LYS A 28 14.73 -7.89 11.12
CA LYS A 28 14.67 -9.34 10.83
C LYS A 28 15.62 -9.77 9.73
N ASP A 29 15.83 -8.94 8.71
CA ASP A 29 16.73 -9.25 7.61
C ASP A 29 18.20 -9.23 8.08
N LEU A 30 18.58 -8.24 8.89
CA LEU A 30 19.93 -8.10 9.44
C LEU A 30 20.23 -9.15 10.48
N GLN A 31 19.28 -9.48 11.34
CA GLN A 31 19.42 -10.57 12.31
C GLN A 31 19.67 -11.90 11.61
N GLN A 32 18.89 -12.22 10.56
CA GLN A 32 19.11 -13.44 9.79
C GLN A 32 20.50 -13.49 9.13
N PHE A 33 21.01 -12.34 8.68
CA PHE A 33 22.35 -12.25 8.11
C PHE A 33 23.42 -12.42 9.21
N GLU A 34 23.25 -11.79 10.36
CA GLU A 34 24.14 -11.93 11.52
C GLU A 34 24.24 -13.40 11.96
N ASP A 35 23.08 -14.09 12.09
CA ASP A 35 23.02 -15.50 12.48
C ASP A 35 23.76 -16.39 11.47
N PHE A 36 23.56 -16.16 10.16
CA PHE A 36 24.27 -16.86 9.10
C PHE A 36 25.79 -16.69 9.18
N VAL A 37 26.28 -15.47 9.45
CA VAL A 37 27.72 -15.20 9.54
C VAL A 37 28.32 -15.88 10.79
N LYS A 38 27.60 -15.81 11.92
CA LYS A 38 28.03 -16.49 13.17
C LYS A 38 28.16 -18.00 13.01
N GLU A 39 27.19 -18.62 12.34
CA GLU A 39 27.23 -20.07 12.04
C GLU A 39 28.44 -20.45 11.17
N LYS A 40 28.74 -19.61 10.15
CA LYS A 40 29.86 -19.87 9.21
C LYS A 40 31.24 -19.62 9.80
N LYS A 41 31.36 -18.66 10.72
CA LYS A 41 32.67 -18.25 11.30
C LYS A 41 32.87 -18.73 12.72
N GLU A 42 31.95 -19.54 13.27
CA GLU A 42 32.00 -20.07 14.65
C GLU A 42 32.28 -18.98 15.72
N GLY A 43 31.71 -17.79 15.53
CA GLY A 43 32.10 -16.66 16.36
C GLY A 43 31.15 -15.47 16.37
N ILE A 44 31.72 -14.32 16.69
CA ILE A 44 31.02 -13.03 16.81
C ILE A 44 30.91 -12.40 15.43
N PHE A 45 29.75 -11.77 15.14
CA PHE A 45 29.56 -11.00 13.92
C PHE A 45 30.37 -9.69 13.96
N VAL A 46 31.39 -9.60 13.12
CA VAL A 46 32.23 -8.41 12.93
C VAL A 46 32.01 -7.89 11.52
N PRO A 47 31.31 -6.75 11.33
CA PRO A 47 31.00 -6.23 10.00
C PRO A 47 32.20 -5.95 9.10
N GLY A 48 33.35 -5.57 9.69
CA GLY A 48 34.60 -5.30 8.97
C GLY A 48 35.24 -6.55 8.33
N GLU A 49 34.85 -7.74 8.78
CA GLU A 49 35.33 -9.03 8.26
C GLU A 49 34.38 -9.65 7.22
N VAL A 50 33.26 -8.98 6.94
CA VAL A 50 32.31 -9.44 5.92
C VAL A 50 32.85 -9.05 4.54
N ASP A 51 33.12 -10.04 3.73
CA ASP A 51 33.54 -9.87 2.32
C ASP A 51 32.38 -10.18 1.34
N THR A 52 32.68 -10.02 0.07
CA THR A 52 31.72 -10.29 -1.02
C THR A 52 31.31 -11.75 -1.09
N ASP A 53 32.19 -12.69 -0.72
CA ASP A 53 31.92 -14.12 -0.84
C ASP A 53 31.00 -14.60 0.29
N ILE A 54 31.13 -14.06 1.49
CA ILE A 54 30.16 -14.28 2.58
C ILE A 54 28.74 -13.84 2.13
N VAL A 55 28.64 -12.68 1.49
CA VAL A 55 27.32 -12.22 1.00
C VAL A 55 26.78 -13.11 -0.12
N ARG A 56 27.62 -13.58 -1.04
CA ARG A 56 27.22 -14.53 -2.09
C ARG A 56 26.75 -15.86 -1.51
N ASN A 57 27.50 -16.41 -0.53
CA ASN A 57 27.11 -17.63 0.16
C ASN A 57 25.77 -17.49 0.89
N TRP A 58 25.49 -16.31 1.49
CA TRP A 58 24.19 -16.03 2.08
C TRP A 58 23.07 -16.04 1.04
N ILE A 59 23.29 -15.42 -0.15
CA ILE A 59 22.31 -15.46 -1.25
C ILE A 59 22.02 -16.92 -1.65
N ILE A 60 23.04 -17.74 -1.79
CA ILE A 60 22.90 -19.17 -2.14
C ILE A 60 22.08 -19.87 -1.06
N SER A 61 22.44 -19.73 0.21
CA SER A 61 21.70 -20.31 1.33
C SER A 61 20.23 -19.90 1.36
N LEU A 62 19.92 -18.62 1.08
CA LEU A 62 18.54 -18.16 1.00
C LEU A 62 17.75 -18.83 -0.14
N LEU A 63 18.38 -19.01 -1.31
CA LEU A 63 17.76 -19.66 -2.46
C LEU A 63 17.56 -21.15 -2.24
N ASP A 64 18.52 -21.84 -1.63
CA ASP A 64 18.44 -23.25 -1.24
C ASP A 64 17.29 -23.49 -0.25
N ASN A 65 17.09 -22.54 0.67
CA ASN A 65 15.94 -22.51 1.58
C ASN A 65 14.62 -22.05 0.90
N LYS A 66 14.57 -22.05 -0.44
CA LYS A 66 13.37 -21.73 -1.23
C LYS A 66 12.81 -20.30 -1.01
N ILE A 67 13.64 -19.38 -0.51
CA ILE A 67 13.25 -17.97 -0.42
C ILE A 67 13.16 -17.38 -1.83
N SER A 68 12.05 -16.70 -2.12
CA SER A 68 11.82 -16.15 -3.47
C SER A 68 12.89 -15.13 -3.87
N PRO A 69 13.29 -15.04 -5.16
CA PRO A 69 14.23 -14.05 -5.67
C PRO A 69 13.87 -12.60 -5.31
N VAL A 70 12.58 -12.28 -5.25
CA VAL A 70 12.09 -10.96 -4.83
C VAL A 70 12.42 -10.70 -3.36
N SER A 71 12.20 -11.69 -2.49
CA SER A 71 12.52 -11.59 -1.06
C SER A 71 14.02 -11.50 -0.82
N VAL A 72 14.84 -12.26 -1.56
CA VAL A 72 16.31 -12.17 -1.52
C VAL A 72 16.78 -10.76 -1.89
N ASN A 73 16.26 -10.19 -2.98
CA ASN A 73 16.59 -8.82 -3.40
C ASN A 73 16.19 -7.76 -2.37
N ARG A 74 15.04 -7.94 -1.68
CA ARG A 74 14.63 -7.06 -0.58
C ARG A 74 15.63 -7.14 0.58
N LYS A 75 16.03 -8.36 0.99
CA LYS A 75 17.02 -8.58 2.04
C LYS A 75 18.40 -7.99 1.70
N LEU A 76 18.81 -8.11 0.44
CA LEU A 76 20.04 -7.45 -0.04
C LEU A 76 19.94 -5.91 0.03
N SER A 77 18.75 -5.35 -0.18
CA SER A 77 18.54 -3.90 -0.05
C SER A 77 18.68 -3.43 1.39
N SER A 78 18.19 -4.20 2.36
CA SER A 78 18.38 -3.94 3.80
C SER A 78 19.87 -3.98 4.16
N LEU A 79 20.58 -5.03 3.71
CA LEU A 79 22.00 -5.20 3.96
C LEU A 79 22.86 -4.10 3.29
N LYS A 80 22.54 -3.72 2.06
CA LYS A 80 23.19 -2.59 1.36
C LYS A 80 23.04 -1.28 2.14
N SER A 81 21.84 -1.03 2.68
CA SER A 81 21.57 0.16 3.48
C SER A 81 22.37 0.16 4.79
N PHE A 82 22.47 -0.97 5.46
CA PHE A 82 23.26 -1.15 6.67
C PHE A 82 24.75 -0.90 6.43
N PHE A 83 25.37 -1.56 5.45
CA PHE A 83 26.78 -1.34 5.13
C PHE A 83 27.08 0.08 4.64
N LYS A 84 26.14 0.75 3.96
CA LYS A 84 26.25 2.17 3.62
C LYS A 84 26.27 3.04 4.87
N PHE A 85 25.47 2.72 5.89
CA PHE A 85 25.49 3.39 7.18
C PHE A 85 26.82 3.17 7.89
N LEU A 86 27.30 1.92 7.99
CA LEU A 86 28.58 1.60 8.64
C LEU A 86 29.77 2.31 7.98
N MET A 87 29.77 2.42 6.64
CA MET A 87 30.80 3.21 5.93
C MET A 87 30.74 4.69 6.30
N LYS A 88 29.51 5.26 6.39
CA LYS A 88 29.34 6.68 6.77
C LYS A 88 29.84 6.94 8.19
N GLN A 89 29.70 5.96 9.08
CA GLN A 89 30.15 6.05 10.46
C GLN A 89 31.64 5.63 10.66
N GLY A 90 32.32 5.20 9.59
CA GLY A 90 33.73 4.81 9.67
C GLY A 90 34.00 3.40 10.24
N PHE A 91 32.95 2.60 10.48
CA PHE A 91 33.11 1.22 11.00
C PHE A 91 33.63 0.23 9.96
N VAL A 92 33.42 0.52 8.68
CA VAL A 92 33.94 -0.28 7.55
C VAL A 92 34.48 0.64 6.46
N SER A 93 35.57 0.23 5.82
CA SER A 93 36.23 1.01 4.75
C SER A 93 35.64 0.71 3.36
N VAL A 94 35.10 -0.49 3.16
CA VAL A 94 34.59 -0.97 1.87
C VAL A 94 33.22 -1.60 2.05
N ASN A 95 32.31 -1.35 1.12
CA ASN A 95 31.01 -2.01 1.10
C ASN A 95 31.12 -3.39 0.42
N PRO A 96 30.94 -4.51 1.13
CA PRO A 96 31.05 -5.86 0.55
C PRO A 96 29.98 -6.13 -0.52
N LEU A 97 28.89 -5.33 -0.55
CA LEU A 97 27.84 -5.48 -1.55
C LEU A 97 28.04 -4.61 -2.80
N ARG A 98 29.18 -3.91 -2.94
CA ARG A 98 29.42 -3.01 -4.08
C ARG A 98 29.24 -3.70 -5.42
N PHE A 99 29.73 -4.93 -5.55
CA PHE A 99 29.67 -5.74 -6.78
C PHE A 99 28.73 -6.93 -6.69
N VAL A 100 27.87 -6.98 -5.65
CA VAL A 100 26.89 -8.05 -5.51
C VAL A 100 25.64 -7.71 -6.28
N THR A 101 25.32 -8.58 -7.25
CA THR A 101 24.04 -8.53 -8.00
C THR A 101 23.11 -9.58 -7.43
N GLY A 102 21.88 -9.19 -7.12
CA GLY A 102 20.87 -10.13 -6.65
C GLY A 102 20.31 -11.01 -7.78
N PRO A 103 19.57 -12.07 -7.44
CA PRO A 103 18.99 -12.98 -8.41
C PRO A 103 18.02 -12.28 -9.36
N LYS A 104 17.98 -12.73 -10.63
CA LYS A 104 17.02 -12.23 -11.61
C LYS A 104 15.58 -12.51 -11.17
N THR A 105 14.72 -11.53 -11.27
CA THR A 105 13.30 -11.65 -10.97
C THR A 105 12.48 -11.55 -12.25
N LYS A 106 11.55 -12.48 -12.44
CA LYS A 106 10.52 -12.28 -13.46
C LYS A 106 9.62 -11.13 -13.02
N LYS A 107 9.43 -10.13 -13.87
CA LYS A 107 8.39 -9.12 -13.67
C LYS A 107 7.09 -9.68 -14.26
N PRO A 108 6.16 -10.18 -13.43
CA PRO A 108 4.87 -10.59 -13.96
C PRO A 108 4.18 -9.38 -14.57
N LEU A 109 3.38 -9.61 -15.61
CA LEU A 109 2.50 -8.57 -16.13
C LEU A 109 1.59 -8.07 -15.01
N PRO A 110 1.35 -6.76 -14.95
CA PRO A 110 0.44 -6.21 -13.97
C PRO A 110 -0.94 -6.85 -14.10
N THR A 111 -1.47 -7.36 -13.00
CA THR A 111 -2.82 -7.92 -12.95
C THR A 111 -3.78 -6.78 -12.62
N PHE A 112 -4.88 -6.67 -13.37
CA PHE A 112 -5.98 -5.74 -13.10
C PHE A 112 -7.31 -6.48 -13.26
N VAL A 113 -8.35 -5.96 -12.64
CA VAL A 113 -9.73 -6.45 -12.77
C VAL A 113 -10.38 -5.73 -13.94
N LYS A 114 -11.07 -6.46 -14.80
CA LYS A 114 -11.85 -5.87 -15.88
C LYS A 114 -13.06 -5.10 -15.31
N GLU A 115 -13.48 -4.04 -15.98
CA GLU A 115 -14.64 -3.24 -15.57
C GLU A 115 -15.89 -4.11 -15.36
N LYS A 116 -16.18 -4.99 -16.32
CA LYS A 116 -17.33 -5.89 -16.24
C LYS A 116 -17.28 -6.79 -15.00
N ASP A 117 -16.12 -7.39 -14.71
CA ASP A 117 -15.95 -8.27 -13.54
C ASP A 117 -16.11 -7.48 -12.22
N MET A 118 -15.67 -6.20 -12.20
CA MET A 118 -15.89 -5.32 -11.04
C MET A 118 -17.35 -4.91 -10.89
N GLU A 119 -18.05 -4.64 -11.98
CA GLU A 119 -19.49 -4.33 -11.97
C GLU A 119 -20.29 -5.51 -11.44
N GLU A 120 -20.03 -6.72 -11.97
CA GLU A 120 -20.70 -7.95 -11.49
C GLU A 120 -20.44 -8.19 -10.00
N LEU A 121 -19.21 -7.95 -9.52
CA LEU A 121 -18.87 -8.11 -8.11
C LEU A 121 -19.56 -7.08 -7.21
N LEU A 122 -19.53 -5.79 -7.60
CA LEU A 122 -20.00 -4.69 -6.75
C LEU A 122 -21.51 -4.46 -6.82
N ASP A 123 -22.15 -4.79 -7.96
CA ASP A 123 -23.58 -4.57 -8.19
C ASP A 123 -24.41 -5.85 -8.03
N GLY A 124 -23.75 -7.01 -7.83
CA GLY A 124 -24.39 -8.30 -7.56
C GLY A 124 -24.74 -8.51 -6.08
N ASP A 125 -25.37 -9.63 -5.78
CA ASP A 125 -25.86 -10.01 -4.44
C ASP A 125 -24.74 -10.58 -3.53
N GLY A 126 -23.49 -10.32 -3.84
CA GLY A 126 -22.32 -10.88 -3.14
C GLY A 126 -22.04 -10.28 -1.76
N PHE A 127 -22.83 -9.31 -1.29
CA PHE A 127 -22.66 -8.64 0.00
C PHE A 127 -23.95 -8.74 0.82
N ASP A 128 -23.81 -9.12 2.09
CA ASP A 128 -24.92 -9.13 3.03
C ASP A 128 -25.41 -7.70 3.32
N GLU A 129 -26.66 -7.55 3.73
CA GLU A 129 -27.25 -6.26 4.10
C GLU A 129 -26.94 -5.84 5.55
N ASP A 130 -26.16 -6.63 6.27
CA ASP A 130 -25.71 -6.33 7.63
C ASP A 130 -24.55 -5.32 7.64
N PHE A 131 -24.15 -4.89 8.84
CA PHE A 131 -23.05 -3.95 9.02
C PHE A 131 -21.77 -4.39 8.29
N GLU A 132 -21.40 -5.67 8.37
CA GLU A 132 -20.14 -6.15 7.77
C GLU A 132 -20.22 -6.18 6.26
N GLY A 133 -21.34 -6.60 5.67
CA GLY A 133 -21.53 -6.62 4.23
C GLY A 133 -21.55 -5.22 3.61
N VAL A 134 -22.26 -4.27 4.23
CA VAL A 134 -22.30 -2.87 3.80
C VAL A 134 -20.89 -2.24 3.90
N ARG A 135 -20.17 -2.48 5.00
CA ARG A 135 -18.77 -2.05 5.16
C ARG A 135 -17.86 -2.62 4.08
N ASP A 136 -17.93 -3.92 3.87
CA ASP A 136 -17.03 -4.65 2.99
C ASP A 136 -17.25 -4.24 1.52
N ARG A 137 -18.51 -4.01 1.13
CA ARG A 137 -18.85 -3.45 -0.19
C ARG A 137 -18.24 -2.06 -0.36
N LEU A 138 -18.43 -1.16 0.61
CA LEU A 138 -17.86 0.18 0.55
C LEU A 138 -16.32 0.17 0.49
N ILE A 139 -15.66 -0.74 1.21
CA ILE A 139 -14.19 -0.91 1.15
C ILE A 139 -13.74 -1.20 -0.29
N LEU A 140 -14.38 -2.15 -0.97
CA LEU A 140 -14.02 -2.50 -2.33
C LEU A 140 -14.30 -1.34 -3.30
N GLU A 141 -15.47 -0.70 -3.17
CA GLU A 141 -15.87 0.46 -3.97
C GLU A 141 -14.85 1.60 -3.81
N MET A 142 -14.51 1.99 -2.58
CA MET A 142 -13.54 3.06 -2.34
C MET A 142 -12.15 2.74 -2.89
N LEU A 143 -11.67 1.49 -2.74
CA LEU A 143 -10.38 1.08 -3.28
C LEU A 143 -10.37 1.14 -4.82
N TYR A 144 -11.47 0.74 -5.46
CA TYR A 144 -11.60 0.73 -6.90
C TYR A 144 -11.85 2.12 -7.49
N ASP A 145 -12.74 2.92 -6.90
CA ASP A 145 -13.12 4.22 -7.42
C ASP A 145 -12.09 5.32 -7.15
N THR A 146 -11.29 5.20 -6.09
CA THR A 146 -10.36 6.25 -5.68
C THR A 146 -8.89 5.86 -5.84
N GLY A 147 -8.61 4.57 -5.99
CA GLY A 147 -7.25 4.06 -6.00
C GLY A 147 -6.46 4.33 -4.71
N VAL A 148 -7.13 4.61 -3.59
CA VAL A 148 -6.52 4.87 -2.29
C VAL A 148 -5.69 3.68 -1.81
N ARG A 149 -4.61 3.93 -1.05
CA ARG A 149 -3.83 2.82 -0.45
C ARG A 149 -4.58 2.23 0.73
N ARG A 150 -4.44 0.90 0.94
CA ARG A 150 -5.09 0.22 2.08
C ARG A 150 -4.79 0.88 3.45
N SER A 151 -3.56 1.36 3.66
CA SER A 151 -3.19 2.02 4.92
C SER A 151 -3.82 3.41 5.05
N GLU A 152 -4.03 4.12 3.95
CA GLU A 152 -4.72 5.40 3.91
C GLU A 152 -6.21 5.20 4.20
N LEU A 153 -6.81 4.15 3.60
CA LEU A 153 -8.23 3.84 3.79
C LEU A 153 -8.57 3.47 5.24
N VAL A 154 -7.77 2.60 5.89
CA VAL A 154 -8.02 2.25 7.30
C VAL A 154 -7.70 3.38 8.26
N GLY A 155 -6.86 4.33 7.86
CA GLY A 155 -6.54 5.53 8.64
C GLY A 155 -7.50 6.70 8.42
N LEU A 156 -8.56 6.52 7.62
CA LEU A 156 -9.53 7.57 7.33
C LEU A 156 -10.39 7.87 8.56
N GLN A 157 -10.59 9.15 8.84
CA GLN A 157 -11.49 9.65 9.87
C GLN A 157 -12.76 10.23 9.25
N ASP A 158 -13.84 10.34 10.03
CA ASP A 158 -15.09 10.96 9.57
C ASP A 158 -14.85 12.40 9.08
N THR A 159 -13.97 13.13 9.75
CA THR A 159 -13.57 14.51 9.42
C THR A 159 -12.73 14.65 8.16
N ASP A 160 -12.29 13.54 7.56
CA ASP A 160 -11.52 13.55 6.32
C ASP A 160 -12.39 13.52 5.07
N ILE A 161 -13.71 13.36 5.22
CA ILE A 161 -14.67 13.30 4.11
C ILE A 161 -15.48 14.59 4.07
N ASP A 162 -15.32 15.32 2.99
CA ASP A 162 -16.12 16.51 2.68
C ASP A 162 -17.19 16.13 1.65
N TYR A 163 -18.42 15.94 2.12
CA TYR A 163 -19.55 15.54 1.29
C TYR A 163 -20.06 16.66 0.40
N ASP A 164 -19.84 17.93 0.77
CA ASP A 164 -20.27 19.07 -0.01
C ASP A 164 -19.30 19.36 -1.15
N ALA A 165 -18.02 19.35 -0.84
CA ALA A 165 -16.96 19.48 -1.86
C ALA A 165 -16.73 18.22 -2.67
N MET A 166 -17.26 17.05 -2.27
CA MET A 166 -17.02 15.74 -2.87
C MET A 166 -15.54 15.35 -2.88
N LEU A 167 -14.87 15.50 -1.74
CA LEU A 167 -13.44 15.29 -1.59
C LEU A 167 -13.13 14.43 -0.36
N ILE A 168 -12.16 13.52 -0.51
CA ILE A 168 -11.58 12.74 0.59
C ILE A 168 -10.14 13.19 0.80
N ARG A 169 -9.79 13.61 2.01
CA ARG A 169 -8.42 13.92 2.40
C ARG A 169 -7.73 12.67 2.90
N VAL A 170 -6.68 12.23 2.23
CA VAL A 170 -5.89 11.07 2.65
C VAL A 170 -4.47 11.47 3.02
N THR A 171 -3.97 10.87 4.11
CA THR A 171 -2.62 11.09 4.60
C THR A 171 -1.73 9.91 4.23
N GLY A 172 -0.76 10.16 3.37
CA GLY A 172 0.17 9.16 2.85
C GLY A 172 1.52 9.13 3.60
N LYS A 173 2.49 8.45 2.98
CA LYS A 173 3.84 8.32 3.55
C LYS A 173 4.47 9.70 3.82
N ARG A 174 5.18 9.84 4.96
CA ARG A 174 5.81 11.10 5.44
C ARG A 174 4.80 12.22 5.71
N ASN A 175 3.61 11.84 6.14
CA ASN A 175 2.53 12.79 6.47
C ASN A 175 2.11 13.71 5.30
N LYS A 176 2.35 13.28 4.05
CA LYS A 176 1.90 14.04 2.89
C LYS A 176 0.42 13.80 2.67
N GLN A 177 -0.34 14.88 2.62
CA GLN A 177 -1.77 14.85 2.35
C GLN A 177 -2.04 15.07 0.87
N ARG A 178 -3.13 14.48 0.38
CA ARG A 178 -3.73 14.77 -0.92
C ARG A 178 -5.24 14.65 -0.84
N LEU A 179 -5.92 15.34 -1.74
CA LEU A 179 -7.35 15.25 -1.90
C LEU A 179 -7.67 14.32 -3.07
N ILE A 180 -8.70 13.51 -2.90
CA ILE A 180 -9.21 12.58 -3.91
C ILE A 180 -10.69 12.92 -4.12
N PRO A 181 -11.12 13.30 -5.34
CA PRO A 181 -12.51 13.50 -5.64
C PRO A 181 -13.26 12.18 -5.68
N PHE A 182 -14.58 12.25 -5.44
CA PHE A 182 -15.48 11.11 -5.57
C PHE A 182 -16.82 11.53 -6.20
N ALA A 183 -17.55 10.55 -6.73
CA ALA A 183 -18.86 10.78 -7.38
C ALA A 183 -20.02 10.56 -6.40
N GLU A 184 -21.22 11.01 -6.79
CA GLU A 184 -22.46 10.92 -5.99
C GLU A 184 -22.79 9.48 -5.59
N ARG A 185 -22.52 8.50 -6.46
CA ARG A 185 -22.67 7.10 -6.14
C ARG A 185 -21.89 6.68 -4.89
N LEU A 186 -20.59 7.05 -4.82
CA LEU A 186 -19.74 6.73 -3.66
C LEU A 186 -20.19 7.50 -2.42
N LYS A 187 -20.67 8.75 -2.57
CA LYS A 187 -21.29 9.53 -1.49
C LYS A 187 -22.43 8.75 -0.85
N ASN A 188 -23.37 8.28 -1.67
CA ASN A 188 -24.55 7.56 -1.19
C ASN A 188 -24.17 6.26 -0.45
N LEU A 189 -23.17 5.52 -0.92
CA LEU A 189 -22.66 4.35 -0.23
C LEU A 189 -21.98 4.69 1.10
N MET A 190 -21.21 5.77 1.16
CA MET A 190 -20.59 6.24 2.40
C MET A 190 -21.63 6.67 3.42
N LEU A 191 -22.69 7.37 3.01
CA LEU A 191 -23.79 7.78 3.88
C LEU A 191 -24.56 6.55 4.40
N ALA A 192 -24.90 5.60 3.54
CA ALA A 192 -25.58 4.36 3.94
C ALA A 192 -24.72 3.55 4.95
N TYR A 193 -23.42 3.43 4.70
CA TYR A 193 -22.52 2.80 5.65
C TYR A 193 -22.49 3.53 7.00
N THR A 194 -22.39 4.85 6.99
CA THR A 194 -22.35 5.66 8.21
C THR A 194 -23.62 5.50 9.03
N GLU A 195 -24.77 5.44 8.38
CA GLU A 195 -26.07 5.18 9.05
C GLU A 195 -26.10 3.81 9.74
N VAL A 196 -25.75 2.74 9.02
CA VAL A 196 -25.70 1.38 9.57
C VAL A 196 -24.67 1.28 10.68
N ARG A 197 -23.47 1.85 10.49
CA ARG A 197 -22.40 1.89 11.49
C ARG A 197 -22.89 2.56 12.78
N ASN A 198 -23.45 3.75 12.68
CA ASN A 198 -23.85 4.52 13.87
C ASN A 198 -25.06 3.89 14.60
N ARG A 199 -25.87 3.05 13.90
CA ARG A 199 -26.97 2.31 14.50
C ARG A 199 -26.48 1.03 15.24
N GLU A 200 -25.50 0.32 14.67
CA GLU A 200 -25.13 -1.02 15.12
C GLU A 200 -23.83 -1.06 15.94
N VAL A 201 -23.01 -0.02 15.85
CA VAL A 201 -21.68 0.01 16.45
C VAL A 201 -21.50 1.30 17.23
N ASP A 202 -21.01 1.19 18.47
CA ASP A 202 -20.54 2.35 19.22
C ASP A 202 -19.16 2.79 18.69
N ALA A 203 -19.18 3.67 17.70
CA ALA A 203 -17.99 4.12 16.97
C ALA A 203 -17.44 5.45 17.51
N GLY A 204 -17.41 5.66 18.84
CA GLY A 204 -16.94 6.89 19.47
C GLY A 204 -15.46 7.25 19.22
N CYS A 205 -14.73 6.47 18.40
CA CYS A 205 -13.28 6.65 18.15
C CYS A 205 -12.95 7.58 16.96
N GLY A 206 -13.95 8.09 16.21
CA GLY A 206 -13.74 8.99 15.06
C GLY A 206 -13.16 8.34 13.79
N TRP A 207 -12.87 7.03 13.80
CA TRP A 207 -12.43 6.30 12.61
C TRP A 207 -13.60 6.04 11.68
N PHE A 208 -13.41 6.28 10.39
CA PHE A 208 -14.45 6.03 9.39
C PHE A 208 -14.75 4.54 9.26
N PHE A 209 -13.73 3.69 9.08
CA PHE A 209 -13.89 2.25 9.02
C PHE A 209 -13.58 1.58 10.36
N VAL A 210 -14.58 0.91 10.91
CA VAL A 210 -14.51 0.23 12.19
C VAL A 210 -14.86 -1.26 12.08
N ARG A 211 -14.51 -2.00 13.10
CA ARG A 211 -14.92 -3.40 13.34
C ARG A 211 -16.25 -3.41 14.09
N LYS A 212 -16.89 -4.57 14.16
CA LYS A 212 -18.16 -4.73 14.89
C LYS A 212 -18.06 -4.37 16.39
N ASN A 213 -16.86 -4.41 16.96
CA ASN A 213 -16.59 -4.01 18.34
C ASN A 213 -16.24 -2.52 18.50
N GLY A 214 -16.40 -1.69 17.48
CA GLY A 214 -16.09 -0.26 17.49
C GLY A 214 -14.61 0.12 17.29
N GLU A 215 -13.70 -0.86 17.33
CA GLU A 215 -12.27 -0.57 17.11
C GLU A 215 -11.97 -0.27 15.63
N GLN A 216 -10.88 0.49 15.40
CA GLN A 216 -10.38 0.76 14.05
C GLN A 216 -10.18 -0.52 13.24
N LEU A 217 -10.59 -0.50 11.98
CA LEU A 217 -10.32 -1.59 11.05
C LEU A 217 -8.81 -1.71 10.82
N SER A 218 -8.24 -2.92 10.92
CA SER A 218 -6.82 -3.12 10.66
C SER A 218 -6.53 -3.37 9.17
N THR A 219 -5.30 -3.05 8.73
CA THR A 219 -4.86 -3.33 7.35
C THR A 219 -4.86 -4.83 7.03
N GLY A 220 -4.72 -5.70 8.03
CA GLY A 220 -4.78 -7.16 7.88
C GLY A 220 -6.19 -7.64 7.59
N ILE A 221 -7.19 -7.16 8.36
CA ILE A 221 -8.60 -7.49 8.15
C ILE A 221 -9.06 -6.98 6.77
N LEU A 222 -8.77 -5.72 6.42
CA LEU A 222 -9.07 -5.17 5.10
C LEU A 222 -8.47 -6.05 3.97
N TYR A 223 -7.22 -6.49 4.12
CA TYR A 223 -6.60 -7.38 3.14
C TYR A 223 -7.37 -8.69 3.00
N THR A 224 -7.81 -9.29 4.10
CA THR A 224 -8.58 -10.54 4.10
C THR A 224 -9.94 -10.37 3.41
N ILE A 225 -10.66 -9.27 3.70
CA ILE A 225 -11.93 -8.90 3.05
C ILE A 225 -11.74 -8.81 1.53
N VAL A 226 -10.81 -7.98 1.10
CA VAL A 226 -10.54 -7.78 -0.34
C VAL A 226 -10.11 -9.07 -1.01
N LYS A 227 -9.22 -9.84 -0.38
CA LYS A 227 -8.78 -11.13 -0.92
C LYS A 227 -9.94 -12.10 -1.10
N LYS A 228 -10.80 -12.24 -0.09
CA LYS A 228 -11.99 -13.13 -0.13
C LYS A 228 -12.90 -12.73 -1.28
N LYS A 229 -13.28 -11.45 -1.38
CA LYS A 229 -14.23 -10.99 -2.40
C LYS A 229 -13.64 -11.04 -3.82
N LEU A 230 -12.36 -10.69 -4.01
CA LEU A 230 -11.72 -10.82 -5.33
C LEU A 230 -11.47 -12.26 -5.75
N SER A 231 -11.42 -13.23 -4.82
CA SER A 231 -11.30 -14.66 -5.18
C SER A 231 -12.54 -15.22 -5.90
N ASP A 232 -13.67 -14.52 -5.82
CA ASP A 232 -14.91 -14.89 -6.52
C ASP A 232 -14.81 -14.56 -8.03
N ILE A 233 -13.78 -13.83 -8.46
CA ILE A 233 -13.50 -13.53 -9.89
C ILE A 233 -12.56 -14.62 -10.46
N PRO A 234 -13.07 -15.57 -11.29
CA PRO A 234 -12.29 -16.74 -11.72
C PRO A 234 -11.06 -16.37 -12.57
N THR A 235 -11.10 -15.24 -13.28
CA THR A 235 -10.04 -14.79 -14.19
C THR A 235 -8.88 -14.11 -13.47
N LEU A 236 -8.99 -13.86 -12.16
CA LEU A 236 -8.03 -13.06 -11.42
C LEU A 236 -6.99 -13.92 -10.72
N ALA A 237 -5.76 -13.95 -11.27
CA ALA A 237 -4.65 -14.72 -10.70
C ALA A 237 -4.13 -14.19 -9.36
N LYS A 238 -4.39 -12.93 -9.02
CA LYS A 238 -3.89 -12.28 -7.79
C LYS A 238 -4.96 -11.40 -7.18
N CYS A 239 -5.38 -11.72 -5.95
CA CYS A 239 -6.40 -11.00 -5.21
C CYS A 239 -5.76 -10.14 -4.10
N SER A 240 -5.72 -8.82 -4.27
CA SER A 240 -5.15 -7.91 -3.26
C SER A 240 -5.61 -6.46 -3.48
N PRO A 241 -5.59 -5.60 -2.43
CA PRO A 241 -5.90 -4.17 -2.57
C PRO A 241 -5.06 -3.44 -3.63
N HIS A 242 -3.82 -3.89 -3.87
CA HIS A 242 -2.97 -3.32 -4.91
C HIS A 242 -3.49 -3.59 -6.33
N VAL A 243 -4.19 -4.69 -6.54
CA VAL A 243 -4.83 -4.99 -7.82
C VAL A 243 -5.95 -4.00 -8.11
N LEU A 244 -6.80 -3.68 -7.12
CA LEU A 244 -7.86 -2.67 -7.26
C LEU A 244 -7.30 -1.29 -7.60
N ARG A 245 -6.25 -0.87 -6.88
CA ARG A 245 -5.57 0.40 -7.19
C ARG A 245 -4.94 0.40 -8.60
N HIS A 246 -4.42 -0.74 -9.05
CA HIS A 246 -3.90 -0.87 -10.41
C HIS A 246 -5.03 -0.83 -11.44
N SER A 247 -6.18 -1.47 -11.13
CA SER A 247 -7.39 -1.42 -11.97
C SER A 247 -7.90 0.01 -12.11
N PHE A 248 -7.97 0.78 -11.00
CA PHE A 248 -8.28 2.21 -11.04
C PHE A 248 -7.38 2.96 -12.03
N ALA A 249 -6.05 2.81 -11.89
CA ALA A 249 -5.11 3.50 -12.77
C ALA A 249 -5.30 3.10 -14.25
N THR A 250 -5.46 1.81 -14.51
CA THR A 250 -5.64 1.27 -15.87
C THR A 250 -6.95 1.75 -16.48
N SER A 251 -8.04 1.72 -15.70
CA SER A 251 -9.36 2.19 -16.16
C SER A 251 -9.33 3.69 -16.49
N MET A 252 -8.73 4.52 -15.63
CA MET A 252 -8.55 5.94 -15.89
C MET A 252 -7.81 6.21 -17.21
N LEU A 253 -6.67 5.53 -17.42
CA LEU A 253 -5.86 5.68 -18.63
C LEU A 253 -6.60 5.20 -19.89
N ASN A 254 -7.30 4.06 -19.80
CA ASN A 254 -8.08 3.54 -20.92
C ASN A 254 -9.24 4.47 -21.31
N ASN A 255 -9.77 5.24 -20.37
CA ASN A 255 -10.81 6.23 -20.58
C ASN A 255 -10.27 7.64 -20.88
N GLY A 256 -8.98 7.75 -21.23
CA GLY A 256 -8.38 8.97 -21.77
C GLY A 256 -7.82 9.94 -20.73
N ALA A 257 -7.70 9.55 -19.44
CA ALA A 257 -7.03 10.38 -18.46
C ALA A 257 -5.52 10.47 -18.73
N GLU A 258 -4.95 11.65 -18.54
CA GLU A 258 -3.51 11.86 -18.69
C GLU A 258 -2.72 11.13 -17.60
N LEU A 259 -1.60 10.49 -17.99
CA LEU A 259 -0.74 9.71 -17.09
C LEU A 259 -0.25 10.52 -15.88
N ASN A 260 0.08 11.80 -16.05
CA ASN A 260 0.57 12.65 -14.96
C ASN A 260 -0.56 12.95 -13.95
N ALA A 261 -1.77 13.21 -14.42
CA ALA A 261 -2.92 13.43 -13.57
C ALA A 261 -3.30 12.17 -12.76
N VAL A 262 -3.25 10.99 -13.38
CA VAL A 262 -3.46 9.72 -12.66
C VAL A 262 -2.37 9.49 -11.60
N LYS A 263 -1.10 9.79 -11.91
CA LYS A 263 0.00 9.71 -10.92
C LYS A 263 -0.21 10.66 -9.74
N GLU A 264 -0.74 11.86 -9.98
CA GLU A 264 -1.05 12.83 -8.93
C GLU A 264 -2.18 12.35 -8.02
N LEU A 265 -3.30 11.89 -8.56
CA LEU A 265 -4.40 11.27 -7.81
C LEU A 265 -3.90 10.11 -6.95
N LEU A 266 -3.00 9.30 -7.48
CA LEU A 266 -2.40 8.18 -6.77
C LEU A 266 -1.34 8.60 -5.74
N GLY A 267 -0.85 9.84 -5.75
CA GLY A 267 0.19 10.32 -4.83
C GLY A 267 1.54 9.62 -5.06
N HIS A 268 1.99 9.52 -6.32
CA HIS A 268 3.34 9.07 -6.68
C HIS A 268 4.34 10.22 -6.51
N SER A 269 5.32 10.05 -5.64
CA SER A 269 6.20 11.08 -5.07
C SER A 269 7.31 11.63 -5.99
N SER A 270 7.28 11.43 -7.30
CA SER A 270 8.40 11.84 -8.16
C SER A 270 8.33 13.28 -8.72
N LEU A 271 7.24 14.02 -8.50
CA LEU A 271 7.10 15.42 -8.95
C LEU A 271 6.25 16.27 -7.97
N ALA A 272 6.43 16.12 -6.67
CA ALA A 272 5.69 16.95 -5.72
C ALA A 272 6.59 18.00 -5.10
N SER A 273 6.69 19.15 -5.73
CA SER A 273 6.67 20.40 -4.99
C SER A 273 5.30 20.47 -4.29
N THR A 274 5.30 20.94 -3.06
CA THR A 274 4.10 21.27 -2.29
C THR A 274 3.44 22.48 -2.99
N SER A 275 2.80 22.26 -4.12
CA SER A 275 1.93 23.27 -4.72
C SER A 275 0.71 23.35 -3.82
N ILE A 276 0.48 24.54 -3.30
CA ILE A 276 -0.75 24.92 -2.63
C ILE A 276 -1.87 24.58 -3.60
N TYR A 277 -2.73 23.62 -3.23
CA TYR A 277 -3.90 23.27 -4.02
C TYR A 277 -4.81 24.52 -4.11
N THR A 278 -4.85 25.13 -5.27
CA THR A 278 -5.77 26.23 -5.58
C THR A 278 -7.12 25.65 -6.04
N HIS A 279 -8.18 26.45 -5.98
CA HIS A 279 -9.51 26.06 -6.49
C HIS A 279 -9.45 25.53 -7.94
N THR A 280 -8.60 26.10 -8.79
CA THR A 280 -8.39 25.69 -10.17
C THR A 280 -7.88 24.24 -10.28
N THR A 281 -6.97 23.83 -9.38
CA THR A 281 -6.42 22.47 -9.35
C THR A 281 -7.49 21.45 -8.96
N PHE A 282 -8.45 21.80 -8.09
CA PHE A 282 -9.52 20.88 -7.69
C PHE A 282 -10.51 20.61 -8.82
N GLU A 283 -10.87 21.63 -9.58
CA GLU A 283 -11.74 21.46 -10.76
C GLU A 283 -11.07 20.62 -11.86
N GLU A 284 -9.77 20.76 -12.03
CA GLU A 284 -8.99 19.92 -12.94
C GLU A 284 -8.96 18.46 -12.47
N LEU A 285 -8.73 18.20 -11.17
CA LEU A 285 -8.75 16.85 -10.61
C LEU A 285 -10.13 16.19 -10.75
N LYS A 286 -11.23 16.94 -10.52
CA LYS A 286 -12.58 16.44 -10.74
C LYS A 286 -12.83 16.08 -12.21
N LYS A 287 -12.39 16.93 -13.16
CA LYS A 287 -12.50 16.64 -14.60
C LYS A 287 -11.76 15.35 -14.97
N VAL A 288 -10.56 15.18 -14.44
CA VAL A 288 -9.76 13.96 -14.65
C VAL A 288 -10.46 12.73 -14.03
N TYR A 289 -11.02 12.88 -12.84
CA TYR A 289 -11.75 11.80 -12.16
C TYR A 289 -12.99 11.34 -12.95
N HIS A 290 -13.63 12.19 -13.72
CA HIS A 290 -14.74 11.81 -14.60
C HIS A 290 -14.34 10.81 -15.70
N ALA A 291 -13.07 10.57 -15.95
CA ALA A 291 -12.62 9.46 -16.79
C ALA A 291 -12.82 8.10 -16.12
N HIS A 292 -13.06 8.03 -14.80
CA HIS A 292 -13.36 6.76 -14.14
C HIS A 292 -14.75 6.24 -14.55
N PRO A 293 -14.93 4.96 -14.92
CA PRO A 293 -16.19 4.42 -15.43
C PRO A 293 -17.37 4.64 -14.49
N ARG A 294 -17.12 4.46 -13.18
CA ARG A 294 -18.18 4.60 -12.15
C ARG A 294 -18.49 6.06 -11.77
N ALA A 295 -17.66 7.02 -12.18
CA ALA A 295 -17.96 8.44 -12.02
C ALA A 295 -18.96 8.96 -13.06
N LYS A 296 -19.11 8.26 -14.21
CA LYS A 296 -20.00 8.65 -15.31
C LYS A 296 -21.43 8.14 -15.18
N LYS A 297 -21.71 7.21 -14.25
CA LYS A 297 -23.04 6.57 -14.14
C LYS A 297 -24.04 7.39 -13.31
N GLU A 298 -24.15 8.67 -13.56
CA GLU A 298 -25.27 9.51 -13.12
C GLU A 298 -26.21 9.77 -14.30
N GLY A 299 -27.04 8.85 -14.64
CA GLY A 299 -28.08 9.09 -15.65
C GLY A 299 -28.25 7.98 -16.64
N GLY A 300 -29.02 6.97 -16.25
CA GLY A 300 -29.49 6.03 -17.24
C GLY A 300 -29.88 4.65 -16.75
N TYR A 301 -30.70 4.54 -15.70
CA TYR A 301 -31.54 3.37 -15.49
C TYR A 301 -32.82 3.76 -14.73
N TYR A 302 -33.65 4.59 -15.37
CA TYR A 302 -35.10 4.54 -15.21
C TYR A 302 -35.67 4.77 -16.61
N GLY A 303 -36.01 3.69 -17.27
CA GLY A 303 -36.76 3.75 -18.51
C GLY A 303 -36.49 2.61 -19.47
N ARG A 304 -36.97 1.40 -19.19
CA ARG A 304 -37.94 0.64 -19.99
C ARG A 304 -38.12 -0.76 -19.40
#